data_0d5b1d1875d8d44d455476986f10321d
#
_entry.id   0d5b1d1875d8d44d455476986f10321d
#
_cell.length_a   1.000
_cell.length_b   1.000
_cell.length_c   1.000
_cell.angle_alpha   90.00
_cell.angle_beta   90.00
_cell.angle_gamma   90.00
#
_symmetry.space_group_name_H-M   'P 1'
#
loop_
_entity.id
_entity.type
_entity.pdbx_description
1 polymer ?
#
loop_
_entity_poly.entity_id
_entity_poly.type
_entity_poly.pdbx_seq_one_letter_code
_entity_poly.pdbx_strand_id
1 'polypeptide(L)'
;NNAGINIPRLLVDPKDPKGQYELDEAVWDKVCNVNLKGVFFCAQAVGRVLVEKGEGVIINMSSESGLEGSEGQSVYAATKNAVNSLTRSWAKELGKQGVRVVGVAPGIMEATGLRTIAYESALAYTRGITVDDLRAGYSKTSTIPLGRSGKLSEVADLCVYLASQRASYVHGVTVNVAGGKTRG
;
A
#
# COMPACT_ATOMS: atom_id res chain seq x y z
N ASN A 1 1.98 -10.83 -1.35
CA ASN A 1 2.39 -10.06 -0.17
C ASN A 1 1.35 -8.99 0.14
N ASN A 2 0.40 -9.30 1.04
CA ASN A 2 -0.74 -8.42 1.34
C ASN A 2 -0.75 -7.90 2.80
N ALA A 3 -0.05 -8.57 3.71
CA ALA A 3 -0.01 -8.12 5.10
C ALA A 3 0.51 -6.68 5.22
N GLY A 4 -0.18 -5.85 6.01
CA GLY A 4 0.20 -4.46 6.20
C GLY A 4 -0.58 -3.80 7.33
N ILE A 5 0.02 -2.79 7.92
CA ILE A 5 -0.58 -1.94 8.95
C ILE A 5 -0.38 -0.47 8.59
N ASN A 6 -1.26 0.37 9.10
CA ASN A 6 -1.16 1.82 8.97
C ASN A 6 -1.49 2.47 10.31
N ILE A 7 -0.56 3.25 10.84
CA ILE A 7 -0.69 3.96 12.11
C ILE A 7 -0.42 5.44 11.83
N PRO A 8 -1.49 6.26 11.66
CA PRO A 8 -1.31 7.67 11.33
C PRO A 8 -0.59 8.44 12.45
N ARG A 9 0.48 9.18 12.07
CA ARG A 9 1.28 10.03 12.93
C ARG A 9 1.85 11.20 12.12
N LEU A 10 1.99 12.35 12.75
CA LEU A 10 2.68 13.51 12.19
C LEU A 10 4.20 13.34 12.37
N LEU A 11 4.99 13.94 11.49
CA LEU A 11 6.44 14.04 11.68
C LEU A 11 6.77 14.88 12.93
N VAL A 12 6.05 16.00 13.08
CA VAL A 12 6.06 16.86 14.26
C VAL A 12 4.62 17.24 14.56
N ASP A 13 4.19 17.07 15.80
CA ASP A 13 2.88 17.54 16.24
C ASP A 13 2.99 18.93 16.91
N PRO A 14 2.57 20.02 16.25
CA PRO A 14 2.70 21.35 16.80
C PRO A 14 1.74 21.62 17.97
N LYS A 15 0.71 20.79 18.17
CA LYS A 15 -0.28 20.92 19.25
C LYS A 15 0.12 20.15 20.49
N ASP A 16 0.81 19.03 20.33
CA ASP A 16 1.25 18.15 21.43
C ASP A 16 2.60 17.50 21.07
N PRO A 17 3.70 18.29 21.15
CA PRO A 17 5.04 17.79 20.81
C PRO A 17 5.43 16.58 21.65
N LYS A 18 5.89 15.51 20.97
CA LYS A 18 6.18 14.19 21.54
C LYS A 18 4.96 13.48 22.14
N GLY A 19 3.76 13.93 21.80
CA GLY A 19 2.51 13.33 22.23
C GLY A 19 2.12 12.12 21.37
N GLN A 20 0.91 11.64 21.64
CA GLN A 20 0.38 10.40 21.03
C GLN A 20 0.39 10.39 19.49
N TYR A 21 0.25 11.54 18.84
CA TYR A 21 0.12 11.64 17.39
C TYR A 21 1.39 12.10 16.69
N GLU A 22 2.50 12.29 17.40
CA GLU A 22 3.82 12.46 16.80
C GLU A 22 4.44 11.07 16.50
N LEU A 23 5.15 10.96 15.37
CA LEU A 23 5.79 9.72 14.97
C LEU A 23 7.00 9.43 15.83
N ASP A 24 6.94 8.36 16.60
CA ASP A 24 8.04 7.84 17.41
C ASP A 24 8.72 6.62 16.76
N GLU A 25 9.85 6.22 17.33
CA GLU A 25 10.65 5.09 16.85
C GLU A 25 9.86 3.76 16.93
N ALA A 26 9.05 3.58 17.96
CA ALA A 26 8.29 2.34 18.13
C ALA A 26 7.23 2.14 17.03
N VAL A 27 6.53 3.22 16.66
CA VAL A 27 5.58 3.20 15.54
C VAL A 27 6.32 3.04 14.22
N TRP A 28 7.45 3.75 14.03
CA TRP A 28 8.30 3.59 12.85
C TRP A 28 8.71 2.15 12.66
N ASP A 29 9.31 1.53 13.66
CA ASP A 29 9.80 0.15 13.60
C ASP A 29 8.66 -0.85 13.36
N LYS A 30 7.55 -0.66 14.05
CA LYS A 30 6.39 -1.54 13.88
C LYS A 30 5.86 -1.53 12.44
N VAL A 31 5.71 -0.35 11.85
CA VAL A 31 5.23 -0.22 10.47
C VAL A 31 6.26 -0.76 9.48
N CYS A 32 7.54 -0.43 9.64
CA CYS A 32 8.62 -0.94 8.79
C CYS A 32 8.76 -2.46 8.88
N ASN A 33 8.70 -3.02 10.08
CA ASN A 33 8.82 -4.47 10.28
C ASN A 33 7.71 -5.25 9.56
N VAL A 34 6.46 -4.78 9.63
CA VAL A 34 5.35 -5.45 8.97
C VAL A 34 5.35 -5.17 7.46
N ASN A 35 5.35 -3.89 7.08
CA ASN A 35 5.05 -3.49 5.70
C ASN A 35 6.24 -3.65 4.74
N LEU A 36 7.46 -3.66 5.24
CA LEU A 36 8.66 -3.72 4.42
C LEU A 36 9.47 -4.99 4.69
N LYS A 37 9.91 -5.20 5.92
CA LYS A 37 10.73 -6.35 6.29
C LYS A 37 9.95 -7.67 6.14
N GLY A 38 8.66 -7.69 6.49
CA GLY A 38 7.78 -8.84 6.27
C GLY A 38 7.63 -9.18 4.78
N VAL A 39 7.43 -8.18 3.93
CA VAL A 39 7.35 -8.36 2.47
C VAL A 39 8.66 -8.96 1.92
N PHE A 40 9.80 -8.46 2.37
CA PHE A 40 11.12 -8.99 1.98
C PHE A 40 11.27 -10.46 2.34
N PHE A 41 11.02 -10.85 3.60
CA PHE A 41 11.18 -12.24 4.03
C PHE A 41 10.22 -13.20 3.33
N CYS A 42 8.95 -12.81 3.17
CA CYS A 42 7.99 -13.63 2.44
C CYS A 42 8.39 -13.79 0.96
N ALA A 43 8.77 -12.68 0.31
CA ALA A 43 9.21 -12.73 -1.09
C ALA A 43 10.48 -13.59 -1.26
N GLN A 44 11.44 -13.51 -0.33
CA GLN A 44 12.66 -14.31 -0.38
C GLN A 44 12.36 -15.80 -0.17
N ALA A 45 11.55 -16.16 0.83
CA ALA A 45 11.21 -17.55 1.12
C ALA A 45 10.46 -18.22 -0.04
N VAL A 46 9.40 -17.57 -0.54
CA VAL A 46 8.60 -18.07 -1.65
C VAL A 46 9.38 -17.97 -2.97
N GLY A 47 10.15 -16.91 -3.16
CA GLY A 47 10.96 -16.69 -4.36
C GLY A 47 11.94 -17.84 -4.63
N ARG A 48 12.56 -18.42 -3.59
CA ARG A 48 13.42 -19.62 -3.74
C ARG A 48 12.67 -20.79 -4.38
N VAL A 49 11.45 -21.05 -3.90
CA VAL A 49 10.61 -22.12 -4.44
C VAL A 49 10.20 -21.85 -5.89
N LEU A 50 9.82 -20.60 -6.20
CA LEU A 50 9.40 -20.22 -7.55
C LEU A 50 10.55 -20.28 -8.54
N VAL A 51 11.77 -19.87 -8.12
CA VAL A 51 12.99 -19.97 -8.94
C VAL A 51 13.35 -21.42 -9.23
N GLU A 52 13.29 -22.30 -8.23
CA GLU A 52 13.52 -23.74 -8.41
C GLU A 52 12.52 -24.35 -9.38
N LYS A 53 11.26 -23.91 -9.31
CA LYS A 53 10.20 -24.34 -10.22
C LYS A 53 10.33 -23.76 -11.64
N GLY A 54 11.04 -22.66 -11.82
CA GLY A 54 11.21 -21.95 -13.09
C GLY A 54 9.98 -21.18 -13.56
N GLU A 55 8.97 -21.01 -12.70
CA GLU A 55 7.75 -20.27 -13.02
C GLU A 55 7.07 -19.72 -11.75
N GLY A 56 6.33 -18.64 -11.91
CA GLY A 56 5.51 -18.11 -10.84
C GLY A 56 5.28 -16.60 -10.92
N VAL A 57 4.55 -16.08 -9.93
CA VAL A 57 4.31 -14.65 -9.80
C VAL A 57 4.32 -14.22 -8.34
N ILE A 58 4.99 -13.13 -8.06
CA ILE A 58 4.93 -12.41 -6.78
C ILE A 58 4.12 -11.14 -7.00
N ILE A 59 3.02 -10.98 -6.25
CA ILE A 59 2.17 -9.79 -6.28
C ILE A 59 2.36 -9.05 -4.96
N ASN A 60 2.87 -7.82 -5.04
CA ASN A 60 3.12 -6.98 -3.88
C ASN A 60 2.02 -5.92 -3.73
N MET A 61 1.36 -5.87 -2.56
CA MET A 61 0.37 -4.84 -2.26
C MET A 61 1.07 -3.56 -1.79
N SER A 62 1.10 -2.58 -2.67
CA SER A 62 1.53 -1.22 -2.39
C SER A 62 0.34 -0.36 -1.89
N SER A 63 0.33 0.90 -2.23
CA SER A 63 -0.76 1.86 -1.98
C SER A 63 -0.57 3.09 -2.87
N GLU A 64 -1.65 3.79 -3.20
CA GLU A 64 -1.55 5.12 -3.80
C GLU A 64 -0.70 6.07 -2.96
N SER A 65 -0.76 5.95 -1.61
CA SER A 65 0.06 6.75 -0.70
C SER A 65 1.56 6.57 -0.93
N GLY A 66 1.99 5.40 -1.43
CA GLY A 66 3.38 5.16 -1.82
C GLY A 66 3.77 5.84 -3.14
N LEU A 67 2.82 6.31 -3.92
CA LEU A 67 3.07 7.01 -5.19
C LEU A 67 3.08 8.53 -4.99
N GLU A 68 2.15 9.08 -4.20
CA GLU A 68 1.97 10.52 -4.03
C GLU A 68 2.32 11.06 -2.63
N GLY A 69 2.57 10.19 -1.65
CA GLY A 69 2.64 10.57 -0.24
C GLY A 69 1.24 10.71 0.39
N SER A 70 1.18 10.91 1.70
CA SER A 70 -0.08 11.11 2.41
C SER A 70 0.16 11.78 3.75
N GLU A 71 -0.51 12.91 3.99
CA GLU A 71 -0.45 13.63 5.25
C GLU A 71 -0.85 12.73 6.43
N GLY A 72 -0.04 12.77 7.48
CA GLY A 72 -0.22 11.93 8.67
C GLY A 72 0.16 10.45 8.49
N GLN A 73 0.72 10.05 7.34
CA GLN A 73 1.03 8.66 7.02
C GLN A 73 2.45 8.48 6.44
N SER A 74 3.40 9.32 6.83
CA SER A 74 4.72 9.38 6.19
C SER A 74 5.46 8.04 6.20
N VAL A 75 5.54 7.34 7.34
CA VAL A 75 6.20 6.03 7.43
C VAL A 75 5.47 4.96 6.61
N TYR A 76 4.13 4.96 6.64
CA TYR A 76 3.33 4.05 5.81
C TYR A 76 3.60 4.29 4.32
N ALA A 77 3.51 5.54 3.87
CA ALA A 77 3.77 5.92 2.48
C ALA A 77 5.20 5.55 2.05
N ALA A 78 6.20 5.78 2.91
CA ALA A 78 7.59 5.41 2.67
C ALA A 78 7.74 3.89 2.48
N THR A 79 7.12 3.07 3.36
CA THR A 79 7.17 1.60 3.21
C THR A 79 6.49 1.13 1.92
N LYS A 80 5.38 1.75 1.52
CA LYS A 80 4.66 1.40 0.29
C LYS A 80 5.43 1.82 -0.98
N ASN A 81 6.14 2.96 -0.94
CA ASN A 81 7.03 3.32 -2.04
C ASN A 81 8.27 2.41 -2.11
N ALA A 82 8.82 2.01 -0.97
CA ALA A 82 9.89 1.02 -0.93
C ALA A 82 9.46 -0.31 -1.57
N VAL A 83 8.22 -0.76 -1.33
CA VAL A 83 7.65 -1.95 -1.99
C VAL A 83 7.55 -1.78 -3.51
N ASN A 84 7.22 -0.57 -4.02
CA ASN A 84 7.27 -0.28 -5.46
C ASN A 84 8.69 -0.41 -6.02
N SER A 85 9.69 0.06 -5.27
CA SER A 85 11.10 -0.07 -5.65
C SER A 85 11.56 -1.54 -5.66
N LEU A 86 11.22 -2.29 -4.61
CA LEU A 86 11.52 -3.73 -4.52
C LEU A 86 10.85 -4.51 -5.66
N THR A 87 9.61 -4.19 -6.02
CA THR A 87 8.91 -4.80 -7.15
C THR A 87 9.70 -4.64 -8.45
N ARG A 88 10.24 -3.45 -8.72
CA ARG A 88 11.05 -3.19 -9.92
C ARG A 88 12.40 -3.91 -9.88
N SER A 89 13.05 -3.94 -8.72
CA SER A 89 14.34 -4.60 -8.55
C SER A 89 14.22 -6.11 -8.69
N TRP A 90 13.28 -6.71 -7.95
CA TRP A 90 13.05 -8.16 -7.98
C TRP A 90 12.53 -8.65 -9.34
N ALA A 91 11.81 -7.81 -10.08
CA ALA A 91 11.45 -8.11 -11.45
C ALA A 91 12.69 -8.34 -12.33
N LYS A 92 13.71 -7.47 -12.21
CA LYS A 92 14.97 -7.61 -12.97
C LYS A 92 15.78 -8.83 -12.52
N GLU A 93 15.77 -9.15 -11.23
CA GLU A 93 16.47 -10.28 -10.67
C GLU A 93 15.82 -11.62 -11.04
N LEU A 94 14.52 -11.73 -10.89
CA LEU A 94 13.79 -12.98 -10.96
C LEU A 94 13.18 -13.29 -12.34
N GLY A 95 13.04 -12.27 -13.21
CA GLY A 95 12.49 -12.46 -14.55
C GLY A 95 13.28 -13.46 -15.40
N LYS A 96 14.61 -13.48 -15.25
CA LYS A 96 15.50 -14.45 -15.92
C LYS A 96 15.29 -15.89 -15.45
N GLN A 97 14.64 -16.06 -14.31
CA GLN A 97 14.31 -17.34 -13.69
C GLN A 97 12.83 -17.76 -13.93
N GLY A 98 12.14 -17.08 -14.84
CA GLY A 98 10.74 -17.38 -15.16
C GLY A 98 9.72 -16.86 -14.12
N VAL A 99 10.14 -16.05 -13.13
CA VAL A 99 9.27 -15.55 -12.09
C VAL A 99 8.92 -14.09 -12.34
N ARG A 100 7.64 -13.79 -12.46
CA ARG A 100 7.14 -12.41 -12.59
C ARG A 100 6.98 -11.74 -11.20
N VAL A 101 7.26 -10.44 -11.15
CA VAL A 101 7.03 -9.62 -9.95
C VAL A 101 6.23 -8.40 -10.38
N VAL A 102 5.10 -8.17 -9.75
CA VAL A 102 4.19 -7.06 -10.04
C VAL A 102 3.67 -6.43 -8.76
N GLY A 103 3.30 -5.19 -8.82
CA GLY A 103 2.69 -4.44 -7.71
C GLY A 103 1.24 -4.06 -8.02
N VAL A 104 0.46 -3.90 -6.96
CA VAL A 104 -0.88 -3.30 -7.01
C VAL A 104 -0.92 -2.18 -5.97
N ALA A 105 -1.37 -1.00 -6.38
CA ALA A 105 -1.48 0.18 -5.52
C ALA A 105 -2.96 0.61 -5.38
N PRO A 106 -3.70 0.05 -4.41
CA PRO A 106 -5.06 0.48 -4.13
C PRO A 106 -5.10 1.91 -3.60
N GLY A 107 -6.15 2.63 -3.97
CA GLY A 107 -6.51 3.91 -3.39
C GLY A 107 -7.45 3.78 -2.21
N ILE A 108 -8.40 4.70 -2.10
CA ILE A 108 -9.45 4.66 -1.08
C ILE A 108 -10.45 3.56 -1.44
N MET A 109 -10.47 2.52 -0.61
CA MET A 109 -11.34 1.35 -0.78
C MET A 109 -12.49 1.39 0.22
N GLU A 110 -13.50 0.55 0.03
CA GLU A 110 -14.50 0.26 1.07
C GLU A 110 -13.84 -0.21 2.37
N ALA A 111 -14.58 -0.16 3.48
CA ALA A 111 -14.03 -0.42 4.81
C ALA A 111 -13.45 -1.84 4.94
N THR A 112 -12.26 -1.92 5.51
CA THR A 112 -11.56 -3.16 5.85
C THR A 112 -11.20 -3.15 7.34
N GLY A 113 -10.63 -4.23 7.85
CA GLY A 113 -10.09 -4.27 9.21
C GLY A 113 -8.97 -3.25 9.50
N LEU A 114 -8.40 -2.61 8.49
CA LEU A 114 -7.47 -1.49 8.66
C LEU A 114 -8.17 -0.17 9.02
N ARG A 115 -9.44 -0.01 8.65
CA ARG A 115 -10.22 1.21 8.91
C ARG A 115 -10.95 1.09 10.25
N THR A 116 -10.20 1.09 11.34
CA THR A 116 -10.74 1.11 12.70
C THR A 116 -11.06 2.54 13.13
N ILE A 117 -11.90 2.68 14.17
CA ILE A 117 -12.17 4.00 14.78
C ILE A 117 -10.86 4.67 15.23
N ALA A 118 -9.94 3.91 15.83
CA ALA A 118 -8.63 4.44 16.24
C ALA A 118 -7.81 4.97 15.05
N TYR A 119 -7.82 4.26 13.93
CA TYR A 119 -7.19 4.71 12.69
C TYR A 119 -7.82 5.99 12.16
N GLU A 120 -9.17 6.04 12.05
CA GLU A 120 -9.86 7.21 11.52
C GLU A 120 -9.70 8.44 12.42
N SER A 121 -9.75 8.25 13.75
CA SER A 121 -9.52 9.33 14.73
C SER A 121 -8.10 9.89 14.60
N ALA A 122 -7.09 9.02 14.52
CA ALA A 122 -5.71 9.44 14.35
C ALA A 122 -5.51 10.17 13.02
N LEU A 123 -6.06 9.66 11.92
CA LEU A 123 -5.93 10.28 10.60
C LEU A 123 -6.66 11.63 10.53
N ALA A 124 -7.86 11.74 11.12
CA ALA A 124 -8.60 12.99 11.20
C ALA A 124 -7.83 14.03 12.03
N TYR A 125 -7.27 13.62 13.19
CA TYR A 125 -6.41 14.49 13.99
C TYR A 125 -5.22 15.05 13.21
N THR A 126 -4.47 14.17 12.52
CA THR A 126 -3.28 14.57 11.75
C THR A 126 -3.60 15.52 10.60
N ARG A 127 -4.84 15.54 10.13
CA ARG A 127 -5.34 16.42 9.05
C ARG A 127 -6.10 17.64 9.56
N GLY A 128 -6.29 17.77 10.87
CA GLY A 128 -7.04 18.89 11.47
C GLY A 128 -8.51 18.92 11.06
N ILE A 129 -9.12 17.77 10.80
CA ILE A 129 -10.54 17.62 10.40
C ILE A 129 -11.29 16.69 11.36
N THR A 130 -12.60 16.64 11.27
CA THR A 130 -13.40 15.67 12.01
C THR A 130 -13.40 14.29 11.34
N VAL A 131 -13.76 13.24 12.08
CA VAL A 131 -13.95 11.89 11.51
C VAL A 131 -15.05 11.89 10.45
N ASP A 132 -16.10 12.69 10.64
CA ASP A 132 -17.18 12.79 9.67
C ASP A 132 -16.74 13.46 8.36
N ASP A 133 -15.91 14.51 8.45
CA ASP A 133 -15.30 15.13 7.25
C ASP A 133 -14.37 14.13 6.52
N LEU A 134 -13.60 13.36 7.29
CA LEU A 134 -12.75 12.33 6.73
C LEU A 134 -13.59 11.30 5.95
N ARG A 135 -14.65 10.79 6.55
CA ARG A 135 -15.57 9.82 5.94
C ARG A 135 -16.29 10.40 4.73
N ALA A 136 -16.75 11.64 4.82
CA ALA A 136 -17.37 12.34 3.69
C ALA A 136 -16.40 12.46 2.49
N GLY A 137 -15.11 12.58 2.74
CA GLY A 137 -14.07 12.62 1.70
C GLY A 137 -13.97 11.34 0.86
N TYR A 138 -14.41 10.19 1.38
CA TYR A 138 -14.29 8.89 0.71
C TYR A 138 -15.20 8.70 -0.52
N SER A 139 -16.13 9.63 -0.76
CA SER A 139 -17.06 9.62 -1.89
C SER A 139 -17.13 10.93 -2.66
N LYS A 140 -16.28 11.91 -2.33
CA LYS A 140 -16.24 13.20 -3.04
C LYS A 140 -15.47 13.07 -4.35
N THR A 141 -16.04 13.59 -5.45
CA THR A 141 -15.39 13.65 -6.76
C THR A 141 -14.13 14.52 -6.75
N SER A 142 -14.04 15.50 -5.86
CA SER A 142 -12.83 16.28 -5.64
C SER A 142 -11.67 15.47 -5.03
N THR A 143 -11.99 14.36 -4.35
CA THR A 143 -10.99 13.45 -3.78
C THR A 143 -10.77 12.25 -4.68
N ILE A 144 -11.84 11.64 -5.17
CA ILE A 144 -11.81 10.47 -6.06
C ILE A 144 -12.63 10.81 -7.30
N PRO A 145 -12.05 11.02 -8.48
CA PRO A 145 -12.78 11.41 -9.70
C PRO A 145 -13.97 10.51 -10.04
N LEU A 146 -13.90 9.20 -9.75
CA LEU A 146 -15.05 8.28 -9.91
C LEU A 146 -16.18 8.49 -8.87
N GLY A 147 -16.00 9.38 -7.88
CA GLY A 147 -17.03 9.75 -6.90
C GLY A 147 -17.42 8.65 -5.91
N ARG A 148 -16.61 7.63 -5.75
CA ARG A 148 -16.83 6.53 -4.81
C ARG A 148 -15.54 5.88 -4.35
N SER A 149 -15.57 5.23 -3.21
CA SER A 149 -14.55 4.26 -2.82
C SER A 149 -14.53 3.07 -3.78
N GLY A 150 -13.37 2.47 -3.98
CA GLY A 150 -13.23 1.22 -4.72
C GLY A 150 -13.79 0.04 -3.92
N LYS A 151 -14.27 -1.00 -4.61
CA LYS A 151 -14.65 -2.28 -3.99
C LYS A 151 -13.43 -3.16 -3.84
N LEU A 152 -13.39 -4.00 -2.80
CA LEU A 152 -12.30 -4.96 -2.61
C LEU A 152 -12.20 -5.95 -3.77
N SER A 153 -13.34 -6.33 -4.37
CA SER A 153 -13.39 -7.17 -5.56
C SER A 153 -12.66 -6.56 -6.76
N GLU A 154 -12.67 -5.23 -6.93
CA GLU A 154 -11.97 -4.57 -8.05
C GLU A 154 -10.44 -4.72 -7.94
N VAL A 155 -9.91 -4.78 -6.72
CA VAL A 155 -8.49 -5.10 -6.47
C VAL A 155 -8.23 -6.59 -6.63
N ALA A 156 -9.13 -7.45 -6.13
CA ALA A 156 -9.01 -8.90 -6.22
C ALA A 156 -9.03 -9.37 -7.68
N ASP A 157 -9.92 -8.84 -8.51
CA ASP A 157 -10.01 -9.16 -9.93
C ASP A 157 -8.72 -8.83 -10.68
N LEU A 158 -8.10 -7.67 -10.36
CA LEU A 158 -6.78 -7.34 -10.89
C LEU A 158 -5.72 -8.33 -10.43
N CYS A 159 -5.71 -8.73 -9.16
CA CYS A 159 -4.77 -9.73 -8.65
C CYS A 159 -4.93 -11.08 -9.38
N VAL A 160 -6.17 -11.52 -9.61
CA VAL A 160 -6.47 -12.75 -10.36
C VAL A 160 -5.95 -12.64 -11.80
N TYR A 161 -6.21 -11.49 -12.46
CA TYR A 161 -5.66 -11.25 -13.80
C TYR A 161 -4.14 -11.29 -13.81
N LEU A 162 -3.47 -10.59 -12.88
CA LEU A 162 -2.01 -10.56 -12.78
C LEU A 162 -1.41 -11.92 -12.45
N ALA A 163 -2.12 -12.78 -11.71
CA ALA A 163 -1.71 -14.14 -11.41
C ALA A 163 -1.81 -15.08 -12.63
N SER A 164 -2.63 -14.75 -13.61
CA SER A 164 -2.92 -15.60 -14.77
C SER A 164 -1.88 -15.48 -15.89
N GLN A 165 -1.88 -16.43 -16.82
CA GLN A 165 -1.08 -16.39 -18.05
C GLN A 165 -1.48 -15.24 -18.99
N ARG A 166 -2.69 -14.68 -18.85
CA ARG A 166 -3.13 -13.50 -19.61
C ARG A 166 -2.29 -12.26 -19.34
N ALA A 167 -1.63 -12.20 -18.17
CA ALA A 167 -0.71 -11.16 -17.78
C ALA A 167 0.77 -11.55 -17.96
N SER A 168 1.09 -12.51 -18.81
CA SER A 168 2.44 -13.08 -18.97
C SER A 168 3.52 -12.06 -19.30
N TYR A 169 3.17 -10.94 -19.92
CA TYR A 169 4.11 -9.84 -20.24
C TYR A 169 4.03 -8.65 -19.29
N VAL A 170 3.16 -8.71 -18.24
CA VAL A 170 3.08 -7.68 -17.19
C VAL A 170 4.09 -8.00 -16.10
N HIS A 171 5.13 -7.17 -15.99
CA HIS A 171 6.27 -7.43 -15.13
C HIS A 171 6.99 -6.14 -14.72
N GLY A 172 7.42 -6.04 -13.46
CA GLY A 172 8.18 -4.88 -12.94
C GLY A 172 7.39 -3.57 -12.81
N VAL A 173 6.08 -3.63 -12.90
CA VAL A 173 5.18 -2.47 -12.79
C VAL A 173 4.32 -2.55 -11.55
N THR A 174 3.89 -1.39 -11.05
CA THR A 174 2.84 -1.29 -10.02
C THR A 174 1.61 -0.68 -10.67
N VAL A 175 0.51 -1.42 -10.68
CA VAL A 175 -0.76 -0.98 -11.26
C VAL A 175 -1.57 -0.23 -10.20
N ASN A 176 -1.96 0.99 -10.53
CA ASN A 176 -2.75 1.84 -9.64
C ASN A 176 -4.26 1.53 -9.78
N VAL A 177 -4.95 1.32 -8.66
CA VAL A 177 -6.40 1.07 -8.57
C VAL A 177 -7.01 2.10 -7.62
N ALA A 178 -7.11 3.35 -8.07
CA ALA A 178 -7.42 4.50 -7.20
C ALA A 178 -8.54 5.41 -7.71
N GLY A 179 -9.34 4.97 -8.69
CA GLY A 179 -10.48 5.75 -9.18
C GLY A 179 -10.11 7.11 -9.77
N GLY A 180 -8.87 7.26 -10.25
CA GLY A 180 -8.34 8.51 -10.82
C GLY A 180 -7.75 9.48 -9.80
N LYS A 181 -7.73 9.14 -8.49
CA LYS A 181 -7.18 10.01 -7.43
C LYS A 181 -5.68 10.22 -7.60
N THR A 182 -4.96 9.17 -7.90
CA THR A 182 -3.50 9.19 -8.06
C THR A 182 -3.12 8.93 -9.50
N ARG A 183 -2.16 9.68 -9.97
CA ARG A 183 -1.64 9.57 -11.35
C ARG A 183 -0.39 8.68 -11.32
N GLY A 184 -0.33 7.56 -10.95
CA GLY A 184 0.73 6.55 -11.01
C GLY A 184 2.16 7.04 -11.28
#